data_89b9fbc7fe26aaa2736f8b69d95458f6
#
_entry.id   89b9fbc7fe26aaa2736f8b69d95458f6
#
_cell.length_a   1.000
_cell.length_b   1.000
_cell.length_c   1.000
_cell.angle_alpha   90.00
_cell.angle_beta   90.00
_cell.angle_gamma   90.00
#
_symmetry.space_group_name_H-M   'P 1'
#
loop_
_entity.id
_entity.type
_entity.pdbx_description
1 polymer ?
#
loop_
_entity_poly.entity_id
_entity_poly.type
_entity_poly.pdbx_seq_one_letter_code
_entity_poly.pdbx_strand_id
1 'polypeptide(L)'
;MKNNLSNIKKAIKYLNNNECIGIPTETVYGLAGNAYSNVATLKIFRLKKRPKKNPLIVHYSNLQDLKKDCDINDLFLKLYKKYSPGPISFVLKLKKTSKISNNVTNGKKTLAVRFPKHHLTRRLLKKLNYPLAAPSANISKRISPVCKDDVKDEFGKKLKYILDGGRSKIGLESTIINLVDKPEILRLGGFDKKKLKNT
;
A
#
# COMPACT_ATOMS: atom_id res chain seq x y z
N MET A 1 -13.66 17.39 12.78
CA MET A 1 -14.21 16.40 11.81
C MET A 1 -14.39 16.96 10.40
N LYS A 2 -14.84 18.22 10.20
CA LYS A 2 -15.03 18.83 8.86
C LYS A 2 -13.75 18.89 8.01
N ASN A 3 -12.59 19.23 8.60
CA ASN A 3 -11.31 19.32 7.88
C ASN A 3 -10.86 17.97 7.27
N ASN A 4 -11.11 16.85 7.95
CA ASN A 4 -10.71 15.52 7.45
C ASN A 4 -11.51 15.10 6.21
N LEU A 5 -12.78 15.50 6.10
CA LEU A 5 -13.61 15.17 4.95
C LEU A 5 -13.18 15.95 3.69
N SER A 6 -12.88 17.23 3.85
CA SER A 6 -12.34 18.09 2.79
C SER A 6 -11.01 17.55 2.27
N ASN A 7 -10.09 17.15 3.17
CA ASN A 7 -8.79 16.60 2.81
C ASN A 7 -8.91 15.28 2.04
N ILE A 8 -9.86 14.41 2.41
CA ILE A 8 -10.12 13.16 1.68
C ILE A 8 -10.69 13.45 0.29
N LYS A 9 -11.63 14.40 0.14
CA LYS A 9 -12.16 14.81 -1.18
C LYS A 9 -11.03 15.32 -2.08
N LYS A 10 -10.12 16.13 -1.54
CA LYS A 10 -8.95 16.65 -2.26
C LYS A 10 -8.01 15.51 -2.69
N ALA A 11 -7.74 14.54 -1.79
CA ALA A 11 -6.94 13.35 -2.11
C ALA A 11 -7.55 12.56 -3.27
N ILE A 12 -8.87 12.30 -3.25
CA ILE A 12 -9.61 11.59 -4.31
C ILE A 12 -9.47 12.33 -5.64
N LYS A 13 -9.60 13.67 -5.65
CA LYS A 13 -9.44 14.48 -6.88
C LYS A 13 -8.07 14.26 -7.54
N TYR A 14 -6.99 14.27 -6.75
CA TYR A 14 -5.65 14.02 -7.27
C TYR A 14 -5.50 12.58 -7.80
N LEU A 15 -5.97 11.59 -7.05
CA LEU A 15 -5.88 10.18 -7.44
C LEU A 15 -6.67 9.87 -8.72
N ASN A 16 -7.88 10.44 -8.87
CA ASN A 16 -8.69 10.27 -10.08
C ASN A 16 -8.04 10.91 -11.33
N ASN A 17 -7.19 11.92 -11.13
CA ASN A 17 -6.38 12.51 -12.19
C ASN A 17 -5.04 11.79 -12.42
N ASN A 18 -4.91 10.53 -11.97
CA ASN A 18 -3.68 9.73 -12.04
C ASN A 18 -2.45 10.41 -11.40
N GLU A 19 -2.67 11.31 -10.44
CA GLU A 19 -1.59 11.87 -9.63
C GLU A 19 -1.24 10.94 -8.48
N CYS A 20 0.03 11.00 -8.05
CA CYS A 20 0.45 10.37 -6.80
C CYS A 20 0.26 11.33 -5.63
N ILE A 21 -0.04 10.78 -4.46
CA ILE A 21 -0.15 11.51 -3.20
C ILE A 21 0.58 10.79 -2.07
N GLY A 22 1.00 11.53 -1.05
CA GLY A 22 1.43 10.94 0.23
C GLY A 22 0.22 10.51 1.05
N ILE A 23 0.23 9.31 1.61
CA ILE A 23 -0.81 8.80 2.53
C ILE A 23 -0.21 8.31 3.84
N PRO A 24 -0.85 8.59 5.00
CA PRO A 24 -0.39 8.10 6.28
C PRO A 24 -0.74 6.62 6.46
N THR A 25 0.16 5.82 7.05
CA THR A 25 -0.17 4.50 7.57
C THR A 25 0.34 4.34 9.00
N GLU A 26 -0.04 3.26 9.69
CA GLU A 26 0.48 2.96 11.02
C GLU A 26 1.96 2.58 11.02
N THR A 27 2.49 2.17 9.86
CA THR A 27 3.90 1.79 9.66
C THR A 27 4.75 2.99 9.28
N VAL A 28 4.65 3.45 8.04
CA VAL A 28 5.35 4.59 7.46
C VAL A 28 4.41 5.26 6.46
N TYR A 29 4.70 6.48 6.01
CA TYR A 29 3.95 7.10 4.92
C TYR A 29 4.15 6.35 3.61
N GLY A 30 3.08 6.22 2.81
CA GLY A 30 3.08 5.61 1.49
C GLY A 30 2.97 6.64 0.37
N LEU A 31 3.66 6.42 -0.75
CA LEU A 31 3.46 7.14 -2.00
C LEU A 31 2.40 6.40 -2.82
N ALA A 32 1.16 6.90 -2.81
CA ALA A 32 -0.01 6.22 -3.33
C ALA A 32 -0.42 6.70 -4.72
N GLY A 33 -0.83 5.76 -5.55
CA GLY A 33 -1.47 6.00 -6.85
C GLY A 33 -2.46 4.90 -7.19
N ASN A 34 -3.35 5.15 -8.16
CA ASN A 34 -4.32 4.17 -8.63
C ASN A 34 -3.61 2.91 -9.17
N ALA A 35 -3.83 1.75 -8.53
CA ALA A 35 -3.16 0.50 -8.89
C ALA A 35 -3.60 -0.08 -10.25
N TYR A 36 -4.76 0.35 -10.77
CA TYR A 36 -5.25 -0.03 -12.09
C TYR A 36 -4.70 0.85 -13.22
N SER A 37 -4.14 2.04 -12.89
CA SER A 37 -3.64 2.97 -13.87
C SER A 37 -2.15 2.77 -14.17
N ASN A 38 -1.82 2.47 -15.43
CA ASN A 38 -0.42 2.42 -15.87
C ASN A 38 0.28 3.79 -15.70
N VAL A 39 -0.44 4.89 -15.91
CA VAL A 39 0.10 6.26 -15.76
C VAL A 39 0.48 6.53 -14.30
N ALA A 40 -0.44 6.27 -13.37
CA ALA A 40 -0.19 6.49 -11.94
C ALA A 40 0.93 5.60 -11.40
N THR A 41 0.95 4.32 -11.78
CA THR A 41 1.97 3.37 -11.32
C THR A 41 3.36 3.71 -11.87
N LEU A 42 3.50 4.09 -13.14
CA LEU A 42 4.77 4.59 -13.68
C LEU A 42 5.24 5.86 -12.99
N LYS A 43 4.32 6.76 -12.61
CA LYS A 43 4.65 7.97 -11.85
C LYS A 43 5.24 7.64 -10.48
N ILE A 44 4.73 6.60 -9.79
CA ILE A 44 5.33 6.10 -8.53
C ILE A 44 6.80 5.70 -8.75
N PHE A 45 7.10 4.90 -9.77
CA PHE A 45 8.47 4.48 -10.07
C PHE A 45 9.39 5.66 -10.38
N ARG A 46 8.92 6.63 -11.18
CA ARG A 46 9.68 7.83 -11.53
C ARG A 46 10.00 8.70 -10.31
N LEU A 47 8.98 9.02 -9.50
CA LEU A 47 9.16 9.84 -8.29
C LEU A 47 10.13 9.20 -7.30
N LYS A 48 10.02 7.89 -7.09
CA LYS A 48 10.89 7.15 -6.17
C LYS A 48 12.27 6.82 -6.73
N LYS A 49 12.54 7.02 -8.02
CA LYS A 49 13.71 6.46 -8.72
C LYS A 49 13.84 4.95 -8.44
N ARG A 50 12.69 4.25 -8.40
CA ARG A 50 12.60 2.83 -8.03
C ARG A 50 12.94 1.95 -9.22
N PRO A 51 13.81 0.91 -9.05
CA PRO A 51 14.01 -0.09 -10.09
C PRO A 51 12.69 -0.80 -10.41
N LYS A 52 12.35 -0.91 -11.70
CA LYS A 52 11.08 -1.55 -12.15
C LYS A 52 10.94 -3.00 -11.70
N LYS A 53 12.05 -3.72 -11.51
CA LYS A 53 12.09 -5.11 -11.02
C LYS A 53 11.52 -5.30 -9.59
N ASN A 54 11.31 -4.23 -8.83
CA ASN A 54 10.79 -4.27 -7.46
C ASN A 54 9.28 -4.02 -7.45
N PRO A 55 8.41 -5.04 -7.31
CA PRO A 55 6.95 -4.90 -7.28
C PRO A 55 6.45 -3.93 -6.21
N LEU A 56 5.22 -3.43 -6.39
CA LEU A 56 4.58 -2.53 -5.45
C LEU A 56 3.58 -3.31 -4.56
N ILE A 57 3.44 -2.87 -3.30
CA ILE A 57 2.38 -3.35 -2.41
C ILE A 57 1.10 -2.58 -2.72
N VAL A 58 -0.02 -3.29 -2.82
CA VAL A 58 -1.33 -2.72 -3.10
C VAL A 58 -2.19 -2.72 -1.83
N HIS A 59 -2.75 -1.56 -1.50
CA HIS A 59 -3.61 -1.35 -0.34
C HIS A 59 -5.09 -1.48 -0.71
N TYR A 60 -5.79 -2.35 0.00
CA TYR A 60 -7.22 -2.61 -0.17
C TYR A 60 -8.05 -2.10 1.02
N SER A 61 -9.30 -1.76 0.77
CA SER A 61 -10.24 -1.37 1.83
C SER A 61 -10.85 -2.58 2.56
N ASN A 62 -11.12 -3.65 1.82
CA ASN A 62 -11.82 -4.84 2.28
C ASN A 62 -11.47 -6.09 1.44
N LEU A 63 -11.94 -7.26 1.90
CA LEU A 63 -11.69 -8.54 1.26
C LEU A 63 -12.44 -8.71 -0.07
N GLN A 64 -13.63 -8.11 -0.23
CA GLN A 64 -14.43 -8.23 -1.46
C GLN A 64 -13.71 -7.59 -2.64
N ASP A 65 -13.07 -6.43 -2.43
CA ASP A 65 -12.29 -5.77 -3.46
C ASP A 65 -11.03 -6.57 -3.81
N LEU A 66 -10.36 -7.17 -2.82
CA LEU A 66 -9.21 -8.04 -3.06
C LEU A 66 -9.58 -9.28 -3.89
N LYS A 67 -10.74 -9.90 -3.66
CA LYS A 67 -11.23 -11.07 -4.40
C LYS A 67 -11.40 -10.82 -5.91
N LYS A 68 -11.53 -9.57 -6.34
CA LYS A 68 -11.56 -9.23 -7.77
C LYS A 68 -10.20 -9.45 -8.44
N ASP A 69 -9.11 -9.29 -7.69
CA ASP A 69 -7.75 -9.29 -8.22
C ASP A 69 -6.95 -10.54 -7.86
N CYS A 70 -7.22 -11.20 -6.72
CA CYS A 70 -6.41 -12.31 -6.23
C CYS A 70 -7.23 -13.57 -5.92
N ASP A 71 -6.59 -14.72 -6.09
CA ASP A 71 -7.07 -15.98 -5.53
C ASP A 71 -6.84 -15.98 -4.03
N ILE A 72 -7.82 -16.48 -3.29
CA ILE A 72 -7.84 -16.47 -1.82
C ILE A 72 -7.74 -17.92 -1.32
N ASN A 73 -6.75 -18.21 -0.47
CA ASN A 73 -6.62 -19.50 0.20
C ASN A 73 -6.97 -19.42 1.70
N ASP A 74 -7.16 -20.56 2.34
CA ASP A 74 -7.60 -20.67 3.74
C ASP A 74 -6.58 -20.07 4.71
N LEU A 75 -5.27 -20.28 4.46
CA LEU A 75 -4.21 -19.72 5.30
C LEU A 75 -4.24 -18.19 5.27
N PHE A 76 -4.43 -17.59 4.09
CA PHE A 76 -4.62 -16.13 3.99
C PHE A 76 -5.85 -15.68 4.78
N LEU A 77 -6.99 -16.38 4.67
CA LEU A 77 -8.21 -16.02 5.41
C LEU A 77 -8.00 -16.07 6.92
N LYS A 78 -7.30 -17.09 7.42
CA LYS A 78 -6.93 -17.23 8.83
C LYS A 78 -6.08 -16.05 9.31
N LEU A 79 -5.01 -15.74 8.57
CA LEU A 79 -4.10 -14.63 8.89
C LEU A 79 -4.77 -13.26 8.73
N TYR A 80 -5.60 -13.09 7.70
CA TYR A 80 -6.38 -11.87 7.47
C TYR A 80 -7.32 -11.57 8.63
N LYS A 81 -8.12 -12.54 9.07
CA LYS A 81 -9.05 -12.39 10.20
C LYS A 81 -8.31 -11.98 11.49
N LYS A 82 -7.12 -12.54 11.72
CA LYS A 82 -6.39 -12.33 12.97
C LYS A 82 -5.55 -11.03 12.96
N TYR A 83 -4.98 -10.63 11.81
CA TYR A 83 -3.95 -9.61 11.74
C TYR A 83 -4.25 -8.43 10.81
N SER A 84 -5.38 -8.43 10.10
CA SER A 84 -5.78 -7.32 9.26
C SER A 84 -7.01 -6.60 9.83
N PRO A 85 -7.03 -5.26 9.77
CA PRO A 85 -6.01 -4.37 9.21
C PRO A 85 -4.79 -4.22 10.12
N GLY A 86 -3.58 -4.16 9.51
CA GLY A 86 -2.36 -4.10 10.30
C GLY A 86 -1.05 -3.95 9.52
N PRO A 87 0.09 -4.02 10.24
CA PRO A 87 1.43 -3.82 9.68
C PRO A 87 1.97 -5.08 8.98
N ILE A 88 1.09 -5.81 8.28
CA ILE A 88 1.39 -7.06 7.59
C ILE A 88 0.93 -6.98 6.14
N SER A 89 1.70 -7.55 5.23
CA SER A 89 1.40 -7.68 3.80
C SER A 89 1.49 -9.14 3.40
N PHE A 90 0.64 -9.55 2.47
CA PHE A 90 0.56 -10.92 1.98
C PHE A 90 0.84 -10.95 0.49
N VAL A 91 1.62 -11.91 0.01
CA VAL A 91 1.76 -12.19 -1.42
C VAL A 91 0.80 -13.30 -1.78
N LEU A 92 -0.07 -13.03 -2.74
CA LEU A 92 -1.13 -13.91 -3.21
C LEU A 92 -1.01 -14.11 -4.73
N LYS A 93 -1.62 -15.18 -5.23
CA LYS A 93 -1.72 -15.44 -6.67
C LYS A 93 -2.64 -14.41 -7.31
N LEU A 94 -2.15 -13.76 -8.37
CA LEU A 94 -2.91 -12.78 -9.14
C LEU A 94 -3.84 -13.49 -10.12
N LYS A 95 -5.10 -13.09 -10.19
CA LYS A 95 -6.06 -13.59 -11.18
C LYS A 95 -5.71 -13.08 -12.58
N LYS A 96 -5.95 -13.88 -13.60
CA LYS A 96 -5.83 -13.47 -15.01
C LYS A 96 -6.79 -12.34 -15.38
N THR A 97 -7.92 -12.24 -14.70
CA THR A 97 -8.97 -11.21 -14.90
C THR A 97 -8.71 -9.92 -14.10
N SER A 98 -7.62 -9.86 -13.34
CA SER A 98 -7.28 -8.69 -12.53
C SER A 98 -6.99 -7.46 -13.41
N LYS A 99 -7.47 -6.30 -12.95
CA LYS A 99 -7.21 -4.98 -13.56
C LYS A 99 -5.91 -4.33 -13.07
N ILE A 100 -5.16 -5.00 -12.20
CA ILE A 100 -3.89 -4.47 -11.67
C ILE A 100 -2.91 -4.21 -12.82
N SER A 101 -2.37 -3.00 -12.86
CA SER A 101 -1.34 -2.61 -13.83
C SER A 101 -0.14 -3.56 -13.79
N ASN A 102 0.35 -3.99 -14.93
CA ASN A 102 1.56 -4.81 -15.05
C ASN A 102 2.79 -4.16 -14.41
N ASN A 103 2.84 -2.83 -14.33
CA ASN A 103 3.91 -2.13 -13.63
C ASN A 103 3.95 -2.46 -12.14
N VAL A 104 2.80 -2.73 -11.50
CA VAL A 104 2.71 -3.06 -10.07
C VAL A 104 3.41 -4.38 -9.78
N THR A 105 3.18 -5.39 -10.61
CA THR A 105 3.70 -6.76 -10.42
C THR A 105 5.01 -7.02 -11.13
N ASN A 106 5.43 -6.12 -12.04
CA ASN A 106 6.53 -6.35 -12.97
C ASN A 106 6.33 -7.65 -13.79
N GLY A 107 5.10 -7.90 -14.25
CA GLY A 107 4.73 -9.09 -15.01
C GLY A 107 4.63 -10.39 -14.20
N LYS A 108 4.84 -10.35 -12.87
CA LYS A 108 4.69 -11.55 -12.01
C LYS A 108 3.21 -11.95 -11.89
N LYS A 109 2.98 -13.25 -11.73
CA LYS A 109 1.65 -13.85 -11.48
C LYS A 109 1.22 -13.75 -10.01
N THR A 110 1.86 -12.87 -9.23
CA THR A 110 1.62 -12.67 -7.80
C THR A 110 1.48 -11.20 -7.47
N LEU A 111 0.72 -10.88 -6.42
CA LEU A 111 0.48 -9.53 -5.93
C LEU A 111 0.74 -9.44 -4.44
N ALA A 112 1.52 -8.46 -4.01
CA ALA A 112 1.66 -8.11 -2.61
C ALA A 112 0.51 -7.17 -2.19
N VAL A 113 -0.28 -7.59 -1.19
CA VAL A 113 -1.50 -6.89 -0.74
C VAL A 113 -1.43 -6.54 0.73
N ARG A 114 -2.08 -5.45 1.13
CA ARG A 114 -2.13 -4.99 2.52
C ARG A 114 -3.46 -4.30 2.83
N PHE A 115 -3.88 -4.41 4.08
CA PHE A 115 -5.01 -3.68 4.65
C PHE A 115 -4.48 -2.75 5.75
N PRO A 116 -4.20 -1.47 5.45
CA PRO A 116 -3.58 -0.56 6.42
C PRO A 116 -4.56 -0.24 7.55
N LYS A 117 -4.02 -0.04 8.77
CA LYS A 117 -4.85 0.24 9.95
C LYS A 117 -5.20 1.72 10.13
N HIS A 118 -4.44 2.62 9.52
CA HIS A 118 -4.60 4.07 9.70
C HIS A 118 -5.99 4.56 9.25
N HIS A 119 -6.72 5.25 10.14
CA HIS A 119 -8.13 5.61 9.93
C HIS A 119 -8.39 6.48 8.69
N LEU A 120 -7.53 7.48 8.39
CA LEU A 120 -7.68 8.33 7.19
C LEU A 120 -7.50 7.55 5.91
N THR A 121 -6.48 6.70 5.84
CA THR A 121 -6.22 5.85 4.67
C THR A 121 -7.34 4.84 4.45
N ARG A 122 -7.88 4.24 5.52
CA ARG A 122 -9.06 3.38 5.42
C ARG A 122 -10.29 4.13 4.89
N ARG A 123 -10.53 5.35 5.38
CA ARG A 123 -11.65 6.20 4.88
C ARG A 123 -11.44 6.60 3.42
N LEU A 124 -10.21 6.89 3.01
CA LEU A 124 -9.86 7.18 1.63
C LEU A 124 -10.15 5.96 0.73
N LEU A 125 -9.59 4.78 1.07
CA LEU A 125 -9.77 3.54 0.32
C LEU A 125 -11.24 3.15 0.16
N LYS A 126 -12.08 3.32 1.21
CA LYS A 126 -13.53 3.06 1.14
C LYS A 126 -14.30 3.95 0.17
N LYS A 127 -13.75 5.11 -0.20
CA LYS A 127 -14.37 6.07 -1.13
C LYS A 127 -13.86 5.95 -2.56
N LEU A 128 -12.87 5.09 -2.79
CA LEU A 128 -12.32 4.80 -4.12
C LEU A 128 -12.94 3.50 -4.67
N ASN A 129 -13.12 3.44 -5.98
CA ASN A 129 -13.55 2.24 -6.69
C ASN A 129 -12.37 1.41 -7.25
N TYR A 130 -11.14 1.72 -6.78
CA TYR A 130 -9.90 1.04 -7.13
C TYR A 130 -8.95 0.99 -5.91
N PRO A 131 -8.07 -0.02 -5.84
CA PRO A 131 -7.05 -0.10 -4.80
C PRO A 131 -5.87 0.82 -5.10
N LEU A 132 -5.06 1.10 -4.09
CA LEU A 132 -3.91 1.98 -4.20
C LEU A 132 -2.59 1.21 -4.19
N ALA A 133 -1.77 1.32 -5.23
CA ALA A 133 -0.36 0.94 -5.16
C ALA A 133 0.37 1.96 -4.29
N ALA A 134 0.95 1.52 -3.18
CA ALA A 134 1.54 2.42 -2.19
C ALA A 134 2.80 1.83 -1.53
N PRO A 135 3.98 1.92 -2.17
CA PRO A 135 5.25 1.71 -1.50
C PRO A 135 5.52 2.85 -0.49
N SER A 136 6.55 2.73 0.36
CA SER A 136 6.98 3.82 1.25
C SER A 136 7.24 5.12 0.49
N ALA A 137 6.97 6.28 1.12
CA ALA A 137 7.00 7.59 0.45
C ALA A 137 8.39 8.26 0.50
N ASN A 138 9.46 7.50 0.18
CA ASN A 138 10.85 7.97 0.08
C ASN A 138 11.43 7.70 -1.30
N ILE A 139 12.49 8.40 -1.68
CA ILE A 139 13.35 7.98 -2.79
C ILE A 139 13.98 6.62 -2.43
N SER A 140 14.06 5.70 -3.39
CA SER A 140 14.56 4.34 -3.15
C SER A 140 15.93 4.34 -2.46
N LYS A 141 16.10 3.46 -1.47
CA LYS A 141 17.28 3.30 -0.60
C LYS A 141 17.43 4.38 0.50
N ARG A 142 16.56 5.36 0.59
CA ARG A 142 16.53 6.32 1.71
C ARG A 142 15.63 5.83 2.84
N ILE A 143 15.69 6.51 3.99
CA ILE A 143 14.86 6.22 5.16
C ILE A 143 13.38 6.43 4.82
N SER A 144 12.53 5.53 5.30
CA SER A 144 11.08 5.63 5.10
C SER A 144 10.48 6.75 5.96
N PRO A 145 9.68 7.66 5.39
CA PRO A 145 9.11 8.80 6.10
C PRO A 145 8.02 8.36 7.08
N VAL A 146 7.99 9.00 8.25
CA VAL A 146 7.02 8.72 9.32
C VAL A 146 6.05 9.88 9.56
N CYS A 147 6.26 11.04 8.96
CA CYS A 147 5.37 12.18 9.03
C CYS A 147 5.26 12.89 7.66
N LYS A 148 4.35 13.86 7.58
CA LYS A 148 4.13 14.65 6.37
C LYS A 148 5.36 15.43 5.95
N ASP A 149 6.10 15.99 6.92
CA ASP A 149 7.26 16.84 6.62
C ASP A 149 8.39 16.00 6.04
N ASP A 150 8.65 14.80 6.53
CA ASP A 150 9.61 13.86 5.93
C ASP A 150 9.28 13.60 4.44
N VAL A 151 7.97 13.40 4.12
CA VAL A 151 7.52 13.19 2.73
C VAL A 151 7.73 14.45 1.89
N LYS A 152 7.49 15.63 2.47
CA LYS A 152 7.69 16.92 1.81
C LYS A 152 9.18 17.15 1.50
N ASP A 153 10.06 16.80 2.43
CA ASP A 153 11.52 16.90 2.25
C ASP A 153 12.02 15.97 1.14
N GLU A 154 11.46 14.75 1.04
CA GLU A 154 11.83 13.78 -0.01
C GLU A 154 11.42 14.22 -1.42
N PHE A 155 10.23 14.79 -1.59
CA PHE A 155 9.66 15.04 -2.92
C PHE A 155 9.49 16.52 -3.28
N GLY A 156 9.48 17.42 -2.30
CA GLY A 156 9.27 18.85 -2.51
C GLY A 156 8.03 19.14 -3.39
N LYS A 157 8.20 20.02 -4.35
CA LYS A 157 7.14 20.43 -5.30
C LYS A 157 6.70 19.32 -6.27
N LYS A 158 7.44 18.20 -6.37
CA LYS A 158 7.12 17.07 -7.26
C LYS A 158 5.90 16.28 -6.79
N LEU A 159 5.58 16.31 -5.49
CA LEU A 159 4.40 15.69 -4.92
C LEU A 159 3.37 16.75 -4.52
N LYS A 160 2.29 16.85 -5.31
CA LYS A 160 1.32 17.95 -5.18
C LYS A 160 0.43 17.88 -3.95
N TYR A 161 0.29 16.71 -3.33
CA TYR A 161 -0.58 16.53 -2.18
C TYR A 161 -0.09 15.44 -1.23
N ILE A 162 -0.20 15.73 0.06
CA ILE A 162 0.07 14.77 1.15
C ILE A 162 -1.14 14.83 2.09
N LEU A 163 -1.81 13.69 2.26
CA LEU A 163 -2.86 13.53 3.25
C LEU A 163 -2.22 13.45 4.64
N ASP A 164 -2.35 14.50 5.41
CA ASP A 164 -1.76 14.57 6.74
C ASP A 164 -2.57 13.74 7.73
N GLY A 165 -1.92 12.78 8.36
CA GLY A 165 -2.49 11.90 9.39
C GLY A 165 -1.67 11.88 10.68
N GLY A 166 -0.76 12.85 10.85
CA GLY A 166 0.18 12.86 11.95
C GLY A 166 1.31 11.84 11.78
N ARG A 167 2.03 11.56 12.85
CA ARG A 167 3.19 10.66 12.85
C ARG A 167 2.78 9.18 12.83
N SER A 168 3.43 8.39 12.00
CA SER A 168 3.30 6.92 11.98
C SER A 168 3.78 6.32 13.31
N LYS A 169 3.02 5.37 13.85
CA LYS A 169 3.27 4.84 15.21
C LYS A 169 4.43 3.84 15.27
N ILE A 170 4.72 3.14 14.16
CA ILE A 170 5.65 2.01 14.14
C ILE A 170 7.03 2.44 13.60
N GLY A 171 7.09 3.23 12.53
CA GLY A 171 8.35 3.69 11.94
C GLY A 171 9.10 2.64 11.11
N LEU A 172 8.60 1.41 11.00
CA LEU A 172 9.13 0.32 10.19
C LEU A 172 8.10 -0.08 9.13
N GLU A 173 8.56 -0.52 7.97
CA GLU A 173 7.68 -1.04 6.92
C GLU A 173 6.95 -2.32 7.37
N SER A 174 5.92 -2.75 6.61
CA SER A 174 5.16 -3.97 6.91
C SER A 174 6.01 -5.23 6.79
N THR A 175 5.75 -6.23 7.64
CA THR A 175 6.22 -7.60 7.42
C THR A 175 5.53 -8.16 6.17
N ILE A 176 6.26 -8.88 5.30
CA ILE A 176 5.71 -9.47 4.07
C ILE A 176 5.79 -10.99 4.17
N ILE A 177 4.66 -11.66 3.95
CA ILE A 177 4.55 -13.12 3.95
C ILE A 177 4.10 -13.58 2.56
N ASN A 178 4.84 -14.52 1.99
CA ASN A 178 4.41 -15.26 0.80
C ASN A 178 3.41 -16.34 1.21
N LEU A 179 2.29 -16.45 0.47
CA LEU A 179 1.24 -17.43 0.71
C LEU A 179 0.84 -18.18 -0.58
N VAL A 180 1.68 -18.10 -1.63
CA VAL A 180 1.32 -18.69 -2.94
C VAL A 180 1.59 -20.19 -2.96
N ASP A 181 2.82 -20.58 -2.66
CA ASP A 181 3.22 -21.99 -2.66
C ASP A 181 3.53 -22.43 -1.23
N LYS A 182 4.78 -22.32 -0.82
CA LYS A 182 5.22 -22.60 0.54
C LYS A 182 5.22 -21.28 1.35
N PRO A 183 4.51 -21.22 2.50
CA PRO A 183 4.49 -20.02 3.32
C PRO A 183 5.88 -19.65 3.83
N GLU A 184 6.30 -18.40 3.58
CA GLU A 184 7.59 -17.88 4.02
C GLU A 184 7.56 -16.37 4.28
N ILE A 185 8.42 -15.89 5.17
CA ILE A 185 8.58 -14.47 5.45
C ILE A 185 9.60 -13.89 4.47
N LEU A 186 9.13 -13.08 3.52
CA LEU A 186 10.00 -12.40 2.55
C LEU A 186 10.71 -11.18 3.12
N ARG A 187 10.09 -10.53 4.12
CA ARG A 187 10.64 -9.36 4.80
C ARG A 187 10.09 -9.26 6.21
N LEU A 188 10.97 -9.12 7.19
CA LEU A 188 10.60 -8.70 8.54
C LEU A 188 10.37 -7.18 8.56
N GLY A 189 9.38 -6.73 9.32
CA GLY A 189 9.01 -5.33 9.50
C GLY A 189 8.31 -5.10 10.82
N GLY A 190 7.39 -4.13 10.86
CA GLY A 190 6.69 -3.71 12.08
C GLY A 190 5.73 -4.72 12.71
N PHE A 191 5.55 -5.90 12.13
CA PHE A 191 4.76 -6.99 12.70
C PHE A 191 5.65 -7.99 13.43
N ASP A 192 5.35 -8.28 14.69
CA ASP A 192 6.12 -9.23 15.50
C ASP A 192 5.94 -10.68 14.99
N LYS A 193 7.05 -11.29 14.52
CA LYS A 193 7.06 -12.66 14.01
C LYS A 193 6.67 -13.73 15.04
N LYS A 194 6.88 -13.46 16.35
CA LYS A 194 6.49 -14.41 17.41
C LYS A 194 4.99 -14.68 17.39
N LYS A 195 4.18 -13.71 16.99
CA LYS A 195 2.72 -13.87 16.84
C LYS A 195 2.32 -14.82 15.72
N LEU A 196 3.21 -15.07 14.74
CA LEU A 196 2.95 -15.98 13.62
C LEU A 196 3.17 -17.45 14.01
N LYS A 197 4.05 -17.75 14.97
CA LYS A 197 4.35 -19.12 15.39
C LYS A 197 3.12 -19.86 15.98
N ASN A 198 2.14 -19.11 16.45
CA ASN A 198 0.92 -19.65 17.09
C ASN A 198 -0.30 -19.58 16.15
N THR A 199 -0.08 -19.56 14.83
CA THR A 199 -1.15 -19.46 13.82
C THR A 199 -1.05 -20.54 12.78
#